data_0209595a499542b915dcc7c821ac7c30
#
_entry.id   0209595a499542b915dcc7c821ac7c30
#
_cell.length_a   1.000
_cell.length_b   1.000
_cell.length_c   1.000
_cell.angle_alpha   90.00
_cell.angle_beta   90.00
_cell.angle_gamma   90.00
#
_symmetry.space_group_name_H-M   'P 1'
#
loop_
_entity.id
_entity.type
_entity.pdbx_description
1 polymer ?
#
loop_
_entity_poly.entity_id
_entity_poly.type
_entity_poly.pdbx_seq_one_letter_code
_entity_poly.pdbx_strand_id
1 'polypeptide(L)'
;MHTVAILAYDGMTGFETGLAAEIFGITELNEKFSAGITAPWYSVQLCAEVPEVRLLGGATVRTSYGLAELADADTVVIPSVRDIDEPVSPALVDALKAADRRGARLVSICSGAFALAEAGVLDGRSATTHWLYADAMQRRYPDVQIDRAPLYVDNGRVLTSAGCAAGLDLCLHIVRCDHGAAVANDVARRLVIAPHRAGGQAQYIETPVPEPAADGRIAAGMAWALEHLDTPITLDDLAAQCAMSRRSFLRQFAKATGSTPIKWLIEQRVLASLPLLESSLLSVEQVSARVGFESPVTFRYHFVRQMHTTPSEYRSCFAGAVAP
;
A
#
# COMPACT_ATOMS: atom_id res chain seq x y z
N MET A 1 1.79 -19.52 15.50
CA MET A 1 1.51 -18.06 15.48
C MET A 1 2.39 -17.49 14.39
N HIS A 2 1.85 -16.69 13.50
CA HIS A 2 2.60 -16.18 12.33
C HIS A 2 3.62 -15.13 12.78
N THR A 3 4.89 -15.38 12.54
CA THR A 3 5.99 -14.52 12.98
C THR A 3 6.33 -13.49 11.91
N VAL A 4 6.39 -12.22 12.29
CA VAL A 4 6.81 -11.10 11.45
C VAL A 4 8.13 -10.56 11.99
N ALA A 5 9.22 -10.79 11.26
CA ALA A 5 10.52 -10.21 11.57
C ALA A 5 10.70 -8.89 10.82
N ILE A 6 11.06 -7.85 11.53
CA ILE A 6 11.30 -6.51 10.97
C ILE A 6 12.78 -6.20 11.15
N LEU A 7 13.47 -5.88 10.06
CA LEU A 7 14.88 -5.51 10.10
C LEU A 7 15.07 -4.15 10.78
N ALA A 8 15.99 -4.09 11.73
CA ALA A 8 16.52 -2.87 12.30
C ALA A 8 18.02 -2.75 11.97
N TYR A 9 18.50 -1.55 11.69
CA TYR A 9 19.88 -1.29 11.33
C TYR A 9 20.35 0.08 11.83
N ASP A 10 21.65 0.27 11.95
CA ASP A 10 22.24 1.50 12.49
C ASP A 10 21.96 2.70 11.58
N GLY A 11 21.45 3.78 12.15
CA GLY A 11 21.05 5.00 11.43
C GLY A 11 19.64 4.95 10.82
N MET A 12 18.82 3.92 11.11
CA MET A 12 17.46 3.82 10.57
C MET A 12 16.55 4.96 11.02
N THR A 13 15.58 5.30 10.18
CA THR A 13 14.46 6.15 10.58
C THR A 13 13.47 5.33 11.41
N GLY A 14 12.96 5.91 12.52
CA GLY A 14 11.98 5.20 13.35
C GLY A 14 10.60 5.04 12.70
N PHE A 15 10.31 5.80 11.65
CA PHE A 15 8.97 5.84 11.05
C PHE A 15 8.60 4.52 10.36
N GLU A 16 9.41 4.06 9.41
CA GLU A 16 9.08 2.87 8.60
C GLU A 16 9.16 1.56 9.40
N THR A 17 10.11 1.47 10.32
CA THR A 17 10.20 0.35 11.25
C THR A 17 9.02 0.38 12.23
N GLY A 18 8.71 1.55 12.76
CA GLY A 18 7.62 1.77 13.72
C GLY A 18 6.24 1.46 13.13
N LEU A 19 5.96 1.91 11.89
CA LEU A 19 4.67 1.63 11.25
C LEU A 19 4.41 0.13 11.07
N ALA A 20 5.42 -0.62 10.67
CA ALA A 20 5.29 -2.07 10.52
C ALA A 20 5.12 -2.75 11.89
N ALA A 21 5.92 -2.37 12.89
CA ALA A 21 5.82 -2.88 14.24
C ALA A 21 4.44 -2.58 14.87
N GLU A 22 3.90 -1.38 14.65
CA GLU A 22 2.60 -0.98 15.21
C GLU A 22 1.44 -1.72 14.55
N ILE A 23 1.45 -1.89 13.22
CA ILE A 23 0.37 -2.60 12.52
C ILE A 23 0.39 -4.09 12.87
N PHE A 24 1.53 -4.75 12.76
CA PHE A 24 1.62 -6.18 13.03
C PHE A 24 1.64 -6.51 14.54
N GLY A 25 2.09 -5.59 15.39
CA GLY A 25 2.10 -5.72 16.84
C GLY A 25 0.90 -5.09 17.56
N ILE A 26 -0.16 -4.70 16.85
CA ILE A 26 -1.27 -3.92 17.44
C ILE A 26 -1.94 -4.60 18.63
N THR A 27 -1.94 -5.91 18.69
CA THR A 27 -2.48 -6.69 19.83
C THR A 27 -1.59 -6.66 21.06
N GLU A 28 -0.31 -6.31 20.90
CA GLU A 28 0.64 -6.20 22.00
C GLU A 28 0.58 -4.82 22.68
N LEU A 29 -0.05 -3.83 22.04
CA LEU A 29 -0.10 -2.45 22.57
C LEU A 29 -0.95 -2.35 23.83
N ASN A 30 -2.21 -2.77 23.79
CA ASN A 30 -3.11 -2.89 24.94
C ASN A 30 -4.46 -3.52 24.53
N GLU A 31 -5.28 -3.90 25.54
CA GLU A 31 -6.58 -4.56 25.33
C GLU A 31 -7.56 -3.75 24.48
N LYS A 32 -7.51 -2.40 24.54
CA LYS A 32 -8.41 -1.55 23.75
C LYS A 32 -8.06 -1.62 22.26
N PHE A 33 -6.78 -1.75 21.93
CA PHE A 33 -6.34 -1.90 20.55
C PHE A 33 -6.54 -3.31 19.99
N SER A 34 -6.53 -4.33 20.87
CA SER A 34 -6.78 -5.72 20.49
C SER A 34 -8.26 -6.10 20.51
N ALA A 35 -9.15 -5.26 21.06
CA ALA A 35 -10.59 -5.56 21.17
C ALA A 35 -11.21 -5.89 19.79
N GLY A 36 -11.82 -7.08 19.69
CA GLY A 36 -12.43 -7.57 18.44
C GLY A 36 -11.48 -8.31 17.48
N ILE A 37 -10.17 -8.38 17.77
CA ILE A 37 -9.24 -9.25 17.07
C ILE A 37 -9.23 -10.60 17.79
N THR A 38 -10.01 -11.55 17.30
CA THR A 38 -10.21 -12.85 17.95
C THR A 38 -9.37 -13.98 17.36
N ALA A 39 -8.79 -13.78 16.18
CA ALA A 39 -7.92 -14.75 15.53
C ALA A 39 -6.49 -14.67 16.08
N PRO A 40 -5.67 -15.73 15.93
CA PRO A 40 -4.25 -15.64 16.19
C PRO A 40 -3.64 -14.50 15.37
N TRP A 41 -3.06 -13.51 16.06
CA TRP A 41 -2.42 -12.36 15.44
C TRP A 41 -0.94 -12.67 15.15
N TYR A 42 -0.24 -11.70 14.59
CA TYR A 42 1.19 -11.83 14.37
C TYR A 42 1.97 -11.73 15.67
N SER A 43 3.14 -12.38 15.70
CA SER A 43 4.19 -12.15 16.69
C SER A 43 5.30 -11.33 16.04
N VAL A 44 5.57 -10.15 16.57
CA VAL A 44 6.55 -9.23 15.98
C VAL A 44 7.91 -9.41 16.62
N GLN A 45 8.95 -9.53 15.80
CA GLN A 45 10.35 -9.59 16.22
C GLN A 45 11.14 -8.51 15.50
N LEU A 46 11.77 -7.63 16.27
CA LEU A 46 12.71 -6.67 15.71
C LEU A 46 14.10 -7.33 15.65
N CYS A 47 14.60 -7.58 14.44
CA CYS A 47 15.83 -8.30 14.17
C CYS A 47 16.94 -7.37 13.69
N ALA A 48 18.16 -7.56 14.16
CA ALA A 48 19.31 -6.77 13.70
C ALA A 48 20.58 -7.63 13.61
N GLU A 49 21.57 -7.16 12.85
CA GLU A 49 22.90 -7.80 12.76
C GLU A 49 23.72 -7.64 14.06
N VAL A 50 23.40 -6.61 14.84
CA VAL A 50 24.04 -6.29 16.11
C VAL A 50 23.00 -6.10 17.20
N PRO A 51 23.31 -6.41 18.49
CA PRO A 51 22.30 -6.36 19.56
C PRO A 51 21.74 -4.96 19.84
N GLU A 52 22.41 -3.92 19.39
CA GLU A 52 22.03 -2.52 19.62
C GLU A 52 22.24 -1.70 18.36
N VAL A 53 21.19 -1.00 17.93
CA VAL A 53 21.20 -0.13 16.76
C VAL A 53 20.76 1.27 17.16
N ARG A 54 21.29 2.27 16.46
CA ARG A 54 21.02 3.67 16.71
C ARG A 54 20.03 4.20 15.68
N LEU A 55 18.99 4.86 16.15
CA LEU A 55 18.03 5.57 15.30
C LEU A 55 18.57 6.93 14.84
N LEU A 56 18.02 7.44 13.75
CA LEU A 56 18.13 8.85 13.42
C LEU A 56 17.63 9.69 14.62
N GLY A 57 18.41 10.70 15.04
CA GLY A 57 18.12 11.48 16.24
C GLY A 57 18.76 10.96 17.53
N GLY A 58 19.50 9.84 17.48
CA GLY A 58 20.39 9.36 18.54
C GLY A 58 19.77 8.42 19.57
N ALA A 59 18.48 8.10 19.46
CA ALA A 59 17.88 7.07 20.28
C ALA A 59 18.47 5.70 19.95
N THR A 60 18.54 4.80 20.95
CA THR A 60 19.06 3.45 20.79
C THR A 60 17.98 2.42 21.00
N VAL A 61 17.93 1.42 20.10
CA VAL A 61 17.07 0.25 20.21
C VAL A 61 17.94 -0.97 20.45
N ARG A 62 17.60 -1.75 21.47
CA ARG A 62 18.22 -3.04 21.75
C ARG A 62 17.25 -4.15 21.40
N THR A 63 17.73 -5.17 20.69
CA THR A 63 16.94 -6.35 20.32
C THR A 63 17.68 -7.63 20.73
N SER A 64 16.90 -8.66 21.02
CA SER A 64 17.40 -10.02 21.32
C SER A 64 17.37 -10.94 20.11
N TYR A 65 16.85 -10.45 18.96
CA TYR A 65 16.69 -11.23 17.73
C TYR A 65 17.73 -10.81 16.68
N GLY A 66 18.34 -11.80 16.06
CA GLY A 66 19.37 -11.62 15.03
C GLY A 66 18.86 -11.98 13.63
N LEU A 67 19.82 -12.16 12.71
CA LEU A 67 19.52 -12.58 11.34
C LEU A 67 19.04 -14.04 11.23
N ALA A 68 19.33 -14.88 12.22
CA ALA A 68 18.84 -16.26 12.26
C ALA A 68 17.30 -16.25 12.43
N GLU A 69 16.79 -15.49 13.39
CA GLU A 69 15.35 -15.35 13.61
C GLU A 69 14.66 -14.64 12.43
N LEU A 70 15.35 -13.69 11.78
CA LEU A 70 14.85 -13.08 10.56
C LEU A 70 14.71 -14.11 9.44
N ALA A 71 15.71 -14.98 9.25
CA ALA A 71 15.65 -16.03 8.23
C ALA A 71 14.57 -17.09 8.53
N ASP A 72 14.22 -17.28 9.80
CA ASP A 72 13.23 -18.27 10.24
C ASP A 72 11.77 -17.72 10.31
N ALA A 73 11.56 -16.43 10.13
CA ALA A 73 10.24 -15.81 10.18
C ALA A 73 9.32 -16.20 9.01
N ASP A 74 8.00 -16.16 9.23
CA ASP A 74 7.00 -16.39 8.19
C ASP A 74 6.84 -15.18 7.25
N THR A 75 7.03 -13.98 7.78
CA THR A 75 7.10 -12.73 7.03
C THR A 75 8.33 -11.94 7.46
N VAL A 76 9.11 -11.48 6.48
CA VAL A 76 10.27 -10.62 6.69
C VAL A 76 9.96 -9.24 6.12
N VAL A 77 10.12 -8.19 6.93
CA VAL A 77 9.92 -6.81 6.53
C VAL A 77 11.27 -6.08 6.55
N ILE A 78 11.65 -5.53 5.41
CA ILE A 78 12.82 -4.68 5.26
C ILE A 78 12.33 -3.24 5.08
N PRO A 79 12.37 -2.39 6.13
CA PRO A 79 11.80 -1.05 6.08
C PRO A 79 12.53 -0.14 5.08
N SER A 80 13.86 -0.14 5.15
CA SER A 80 14.74 0.59 4.23
C SER A 80 16.17 0.07 4.39
N VAL A 81 17.11 0.63 3.63
CA VAL A 81 18.54 0.43 3.81
C VAL A 81 19.19 1.76 4.19
N ARG A 82 20.33 1.70 4.87
CA ARG A 82 21.03 2.89 5.38
C ARG A 82 21.46 3.82 4.24
N ASP A 83 22.08 3.24 3.23
CA ASP A 83 22.54 3.94 2.04
C ASP A 83 22.35 3.02 0.84
N ILE A 84 21.71 3.53 -0.21
CA ILE A 84 21.47 2.76 -1.44
C ILE A 84 22.75 2.52 -2.24
N ASP A 85 23.79 3.32 -2.03
CA ASP A 85 25.06 3.21 -2.74
C ASP A 85 26.03 2.24 -2.02
N GLU A 86 25.78 1.92 -0.76
CA GLU A 86 26.51 0.89 -0.02
C GLU A 86 26.01 -0.52 -0.38
N PRO A 87 26.90 -1.53 -0.45
CA PRO A 87 26.48 -2.92 -0.62
C PRO A 87 25.72 -3.40 0.62
N VAL A 88 24.70 -4.20 0.40
CA VAL A 88 23.98 -4.89 1.48
C VAL A 88 24.93 -5.91 2.13
N SER A 89 24.89 -6.02 3.44
CA SER A 89 25.73 -6.99 4.17
C SER A 89 25.54 -8.41 3.62
N PRO A 90 26.62 -9.16 3.35
CA PRO A 90 26.52 -10.56 2.91
C PRO A 90 25.70 -11.42 3.85
N ALA A 91 25.77 -11.19 5.17
CA ALA A 91 25.01 -11.92 6.16
C ALA A 91 23.50 -11.67 6.01
N LEU A 92 23.09 -10.43 5.75
CA LEU A 92 21.67 -10.10 5.49
C LEU A 92 21.21 -10.72 4.16
N VAL A 93 22.03 -10.65 3.11
CA VAL A 93 21.73 -11.28 1.81
C VAL A 93 21.50 -12.78 1.98
N ASP A 94 22.34 -13.47 2.74
CA ASP A 94 22.20 -14.90 3.00
C ASP A 94 20.95 -15.22 3.81
N ALA A 95 20.61 -14.41 4.81
CA ALA A 95 19.40 -14.55 5.59
C ALA A 95 18.12 -14.37 4.73
N LEU A 96 18.10 -13.37 3.84
CA LEU A 96 16.99 -13.14 2.91
C LEU A 96 16.82 -14.30 1.92
N LYS A 97 17.92 -14.83 1.37
CA LYS A 97 17.91 -16.02 0.53
C LYS A 97 17.42 -17.27 1.27
N ALA A 98 17.76 -17.40 2.55
CA ALA A 98 17.28 -18.50 3.39
C ALA A 98 15.77 -18.39 3.62
N ALA A 99 15.27 -17.21 3.96
CA ALA A 99 13.85 -16.94 4.13
C ALA A 99 13.04 -17.21 2.83
N ASP A 100 13.55 -16.75 1.69
CA ASP A 100 12.90 -17.00 0.38
C ASP A 100 12.82 -18.50 0.06
N ARG A 101 13.91 -19.27 0.26
CA ARG A 101 13.92 -20.73 0.05
C ARG A 101 12.93 -21.46 0.96
N ARG A 102 12.66 -20.97 2.17
CA ARG A 102 11.64 -21.51 3.07
C ARG A 102 10.22 -21.16 2.63
N GLY A 103 10.06 -20.24 1.72
CA GLY A 103 8.75 -19.77 1.27
C GLY A 103 8.18 -18.65 2.11
N ALA A 104 8.97 -17.95 2.90
CA ALA A 104 8.56 -16.78 3.66
C ALA A 104 8.00 -15.68 2.75
N ARG A 105 7.11 -14.85 3.29
CA ARG A 105 6.70 -13.61 2.65
C ARG A 105 7.80 -12.57 2.84
N LEU A 106 8.28 -11.98 1.76
CA LEU A 106 9.31 -10.93 1.79
C LEU A 106 8.69 -9.59 1.43
N VAL A 107 8.84 -8.63 2.31
CA VAL A 107 8.20 -7.31 2.21
C VAL A 107 9.27 -6.24 2.26
N SER A 108 9.29 -5.33 1.32
CA SER A 108 10.15 -4.15 1.39
C SER A 108 9.35 -2.86 1.43
N ILE A 109 9.86 -1.91 2.20
CA ILE A 109 9.34 -0.55 2.27
C ILE A 109 10.46 0.37 1.78
N CYS A 110 10.12 1.37 0.94
CA CYS A 110 11.09 2.37 0.47
C CYS A 110 12.35 1.75 -0.17
N SER A 111 13.53 2.16 0.28
CA SER A 111 14.82 1.62 -0.18
C SER A 111 15.10 0.18 0.27
N GLY A 112 14.27 -0.42 1.12
CA GLY A 112 14.38 -1.84 1.48
C GLY A 112 14.33 -2.79 0.28
N ALA A 113 13.76 -2.35 -0.84
CA ALA A 113 13.76 -3.09 -2.10
C ALA A 113 15.17 -3.39 -2.64
N PHE A 114 16.17 -2.55 -2.32
CA PHE A 114 17.57 -2.81 -2.70
C PHE A 114 18.11 -4.07 -2.03
N ALA A 115 17.76 -4.33 -0.78
CA ALA A 115 18.19 -5.55 -0.10
C ALA A 115 17.57 -6.81 -0.72
N LEU A 116 16.28 -6.76 -1.12
CA LEU A 116 15.63 -7.87 -1.82
C LEU A 116 16.22 -8.07 -3.23
N ALA A 117 16.57 -6.99 -3.94
CA ALA A 117 17.21 -7.07 -5.25
C ALA A 117 18.63 -7.64 -5.15
N GLU A 118 19.45 -7.20 -4.17
CA GLU A 118 20.78 -7.73 -3.91
C GLU A 118 20.76 -9.23 -3.59
N ALA A 119 19.69 -9.68 -2.92
CA ALA A 119 19.47 -11.10 -2.66
C ALA A 119 18.94 -11.89 -3.88
N GLY A 120 18.70 -11.24 -5.04
CA GLY A 120 18.15 -11.87 -6.24
C GLY A 120 16.66 -12.24 -6.13
N VAL A 121 15.99 -11.82 -5.08
CA VAL A 121 14.57 -12.15 -4.83
C VAL A 121 13.65 -11.44 -5.82
N LEU A 122 14.06 -10.31 -6.36
CA LEU A 122 13.25 -9.50 -7.29
C LEU A 122 13.52 -9.82 -8.76
N ASP A 123 14.46 -10.68 -9.11
CA ASP A 123 14.83 -10.98 -10.48
C ASP A 123 13.62 -11.51 -11.29
N GLY A 124 13.38 -10.88 -12.45
CA GLY A 124 12.26 -11.18 -13.32
C GLY A 124 10.88 -10.74 -12.81
N ARG A 125 10.82 -10.03 -11.68
CA ARG A 125 9.58 -9.55 -11.06
C ARG A 125 9.38 -8.05 -11.28
N SER A 126 8.13 -7.63 -11.26
CA SER A 126 7.77 -6.22 -11.11
C SER A 126 7.97 -5.79 -9.66
N ALA A 127 8.54 -4.62 -9.43
CA ALA A 127 8.77 -4.08 -8.10
C ALA A 127 8.62 -2.57 -8.09
N THR A 128 8.38 -1.99 -6.93
CA THR A 128 8.44 -0.55 -6.71
C THR A 128 9.37 -0.22 -5.56
N THR A 129 9.86 1.00 -5.55
CA THR A 129 10.65 1.60 -4.47
C THR A 129 10.28 3.07 -4.37
N HIS A 130 10.86 3.82 -3.45
CA HIS A 130 10.67 5.26 -3.39
C HIS A 130 11.04 5.90 -4.72
N TRP A 131 10.21 6.81 -5.24
CA TRP A 131 10.37 7.43 -6.56
C TRP A 131 11.77 8.04 -6.76
N LEU A 132 12.36 8.59 -5.69
CA LEU A 132 13.71 9.17 -5.69
C LEU A 132 14.79 8.14 -6.10
N TYR A 133 14.59 6.88 -5.77
CA TYR A 133 15.57 5.80 -5.94
C TYR A 133 15.28 4.89 -7.14
N ALA A 134 14.13 5.04 -7.78
CA ALA A 134 13.71 4.13 -8.86
C ALA A 134 14.70 4.05 -10.02
N ASP A 135 15.30 5.20 -10.43
CA ASP A 135 16.32 5.23 -11.49
C ASP A 135 17.63 4.57 -11.09
N ALA A 136 18.06 4.75 -9.86
CA ALA A 136 19.26 4.11 -9.33
C ALA A 136 19.06 2.59 -9.24
N MET A 137 17.88 2.16 -8.77
CA MET A 137 17.52 0.75 -8.67
C MET A 137 17.46 0.07 -10.05
N GLN A 138 16.81 0.70 -11.04
CA GLN A 138 16.73 0.15 -12.40
C GLN A 138 18.10 0.01 -13.07
N ARG A 139 19.01 0.96 -12.81
CA ARG A 139 20.39 0.87 -13.33
C ARG A 139 21.21 -0.23 -12.66
N ARG A 140 21.05 -0.41 -11.35
CA ARG A 140 21.85 -1.37 -10.56
C ARG A 140 21.34 -2.80 -10.72
N TYR A 141 20.04 -2.98 -10.88
CA TYR A 141 19.37 -4.29 -11.00
C TYR A 141 18.52 -4.35 -12.27
N PRO A 142 19.16 -4.54 -13.45
CA PRO A 142 18.47 -4.50 -14.75
C PRO A 142 17.45 -5.63 -14.94
N ASP A 143 17.59 -6.73 -14.21
CA ASP A 143 16.67 -7.88 -14.27
C ASP A 143 15.37 -7.67 -13.47
N VAL A 144 15.27 -6.57 -12.71
CA VAL A 144 14.07 -6.19 -11.97
C VAL A 144 13.25 -5.20 -12.81
N GLN A 145 11.95 -5.43 -12.94
CA GLN A 145 11.04 -4.53 -13.65
C GLN A 145 10.55 -3.44 -12.69
N ILE A 146 11.22 -2.28 -12.67
CA ILE A 146 10.86 -1.19 -11.75
C ILE A 146 9.68 -0.40 -12.29
N ASP A 147 8.55 -0.45 -11.55
CA ASP A 147 7.41 0.45 -11.75
C ASP A 147 7.49 1.60 -10.74
N ARG A 148 7.54 2.85 -11.24
CA ARG A 148 7.66 4.06 -10.44
C ARG A 148 6.32 4.61 -9.95
N ALA A 149 5.23 4.16 -10.57
CA ALA A 149 3.94 4.76 -10.33
C ALA A 149 3.25 4.23 -9.06
N PRO A 150 3.19 2.91 -8.79
CA PRO A 150 2.33 2.36 -7.75
C PRO A 150 2.84 2.66 -6.34
N LEU A 151 1.91 2.73 -5.38
CA LEU A 151 2.24 2.81 -3.96
C LEU A 151 2.89 1.51 -3.47
N TYR A 152 2.41 0.38 -3.99
CA TYR A 152 2.97 -0.94 -3.72
C TYR A 152 2.68 -1.92 -4.86
N VAL A 153 3.53 -2.92 -4.98
CA VAL A 153 3.39 -4.05 -5.91
C VAL A 153 3.33 -5.33 -5.09
N ASP A 154 2.34 -6.16 -5.40
CA ASP A 154 2.13 -7.48 -4.79
C ASP A 154 2.38 -8.56 -5.84
N ASN A 155 3.43 -9.36 -5.65
CA ASN A 155 3.73 -10.56 -6.43
C ASN A 155 3.47 -11.85 -5.62
N GLY A 156 2.44 -11.85 -4.76
CA GLY A 156 2.10 -12.96 -3.89
C GLY A 156 2.97 -13.03 -2.64
N ARG A 157 4.10 -13.73 -2.70
CA ARG A 157 5.03 -13.82 -1.56
C ARG A 157 6.04 -12.68 -1.46
N VAL A 158 6.23 -11.92 -2.52
CA VAL A 158 7.20 -10.80 -2.56
C VAL A 158 6.45 -9.51 -2.82
N LEU A 159 6.46 -8.62 -1.84
CA LEU A 159 5.74 -7.36 -1.90
C LEU A 159 6.71 -6.18 -1.70
N THR A 160 6.53 -5.14 -2.47
CA THR A 160 7.38 -3.94 -2.40
C THR A 160 6.53 -2.68 -2.33
N SER A 161 6.93 -1.68 -1.56
CA SER A 161 6.22 -0.40 -1.50
C SER A 161 7.14 0.80 -1.68
N ALA A 162 6.53 1.91 -2.09
CA ALA A 162 7.17 3.19 -2.28
C ALA A 162 7.74 3.82 -0.99
N GLY A 163 7.40 3.26 0.16
CA GLY A 163 7.89 3.74 1.45
C GLY A 163 7.04 4.82 2.07
N CYS A 164 7.45 5.30 3.23
CA CYS A 164 6.75 6.28 4.03
C CYS A 164 5.26 5.90 4.21
N ALA A 165 4.33 6.79 3.88
CA ALA A 165 2.90 6.53 4.00
C ALA A 165 2.39 5.35 3.14
N ALA A 166 3.05 5.02 2.02
CA ALA A 166 2.71 3.85 1.22
C ALA A 166 3.06 2.51 1.91
N GLY A 167 4.00 2.54 2.86
CA GLY A 167 4.29 1.39 3.74
C GLY A 167 3.10 1.01 4.63
N LEU A 168 2.33 2.01 5.11
CA LEU A 168 1.08 1.75 5.85
C LEU A 168 0.06 1.03 4.98
N ASP A 169 -0.10 1.47 3.72
CA ASP A 169 -1.04 0.85 2.79
C ASP A 169 -0.66 -0.60 2.48
N LEU A 170 0.64 -0.87 2.29
CA LEU A 170 1.12 -2.24 2.08
C LEU A 170 0.89 -3.12 3.31
N CYS A 171 1.23 -2.64 4.52
CA CYS A 171 1.00 -3.41 5.75
C CYS A 171 -0.50 -3.68 5.97
N LEU A 172 -1.38 -2.69 5.74
CA LEU A 172 -2.83 -2.91 5.79
C LEU A 172 -3.34 -3.86 4.71
N HIS A 173 -2.74 -3.83 3.51
CA HIS A 173 -3.04 -4.80 2.45
C HIS A 173 -2.71 -6.23 2.91
N ILE A 174 -1.55 -6.43 3.52
CA ILE A 174 -1.16 -7.73 4.10
C ILE A 174 -2.17 -8.19 5.16
N VAL A 175 -2.52 -7.32 6.12
CA VAL A 175 -3.54 -7.62 7.14
C VAL A 175 -4.88 -7.97 6.49
N ARG A 176 -5.26 -7.27 5.43
CA ARG A 176 -6.49 -7.52 4.66
C ARG A 176 -6.48 -8.89 3.99
N CYS A 177 -5.36 -9.29 3.40
CA CYS A 177 -5.19 -10.62 2.80
C CYS A 177 -5.22 -11.74 3.84
N ASP A 178 -4.62 -11.52 5.00
CA ASP A 178 -4.45 -12.56 6.02
C ASP A 178 -5.69 -12.69 6.95
N HIS A 179 -6.36 -11.57 7.27
CA HIS A 179 -7.43 -11.50 8.28
C HIS A 179 -8.75 -10.92 7.76
N GLY A 180 -8.80 -10.54 6.50
CA GLY A 180 -9.99 -9.99 5.85
C GLY A 180 -10.18 -8.49 6.01
N ALA A 181 -11.10 -7.96 5.20
CA ALA A 181 -11.34 -6.53 5.09
C ALA A 181 -11.85 -5.88 6.39
N ALA A 182 -12.72 -6.57 7.13
CA ALA A 182 -13.29 -6.05 8.37
C ALA A 182 -12.18 -5.75 9.41
N VAL A 183 -11.25 -6.70 9.59
CA VAL A 183 -10.13 -6.56 10.53
C VAL A 183 -9.17 -5.46 10.06
N ALA A 184 -8.81 -5.42 8.78
CA ALA A 184 -7.95 -4.37 8.24
C ALA A 184 -8.57 -2.96 8.41
N ASN A 185 -9.89 -2.84 8.21
CA ASN A 185 -10.62 -1.58 8.42
C ASN A 185 -10.63 -1.18 9.91
N ASP A 186 -10.70 -2.14 10.82
CA ASP A 186 -10.60 -1.87 12.24
C ASP A 186 -9.20 -1.40 12.64
N VAL A 187 -8.16 -2.02 12.10
CA VAL A 187 -6.77 -1.57 12.30
C VAL A 187 -6.58 -0.14 11.75
N ALA A 188 -7.01 0.12 10.52
CA ALA A 188 -6.93 1.44 9.90
C ALA A 188 -7.62 2.53 10.72
N ARG A 189 -8.82 2.22 11.26
CA ARG A 189 -9.59 3.14 12.10
C ARG A 189 -8.86 3.49 13.39
N ARG A 190 -8.17 2.52 14.00
CA ARG A 190 -7.37 2.72 15.23
C ARG A 190 -6.15 3.58 14.97
N LEU A 191 -5.55 3.44 13.79
CA LEU A 191 -4.41 4.24 13.35
C LEU A 191 -4.82 5.62 12.78
N VAL A 192 -6.16 5.90 12.71
CA VAL A 192 -6.72 7.15 12.16
C VAL A 192 -6.27 7.39 10.71
N ILE A 193 -6.20 6.32 9.91
CA ILE A 193 -5.81 6.37 8.50
C ILE A 193 -6.93 5.87 7.60
N ALA A 194 -6.87 6.23 6.33
CA ALA A 194 -7.82 5.69 5.35
C ALA A 194 -7.71 4.16 5.28
N PRO A 195 -8.83 3.43 5.31
CA PRO A 195 -8.81 1.97 5.40
C PRO A 195 -8.26 1.29 4.15
N HIS A 196 -8.18 2.01 3.04
CA HIS A 196 -7.65 1.49 1.79
C HIS A 196 -7.17 2.62 0.87
N ARG A 197 -5.93 2.47 0.36
CA ARG A 197 -5.45 3.11 -0.86
C ARG A 197 -4.98 2.03 -1.82
N ALA A 198 -5.42 2.12 -3.08
CA ALA A 198 -5.03 1.15 -4.09
C ALA A 198 -3.51 1.19 -4.33
N GLY A 199 -2.87 0.02 -4.41
CA GLY A 199 -1.44 -0.08 -4.70
C GLY A 199 -1.04 0.67 -5.97
N GLY A 200 -1.87 0.62 -7.02
CA GLY A 200 -1.64 1.34 -8.27
C GLY A 200 -1.83 2.86 -8.24
N GLN A 201 -2.15 3.46 -7.07
CA GLN A 201 -2.19 4.92 -6.96
C GLN A 201 -0.77 5.49 -7.09
N ALA A 202 -0.61 6.59 -7.83
CA ALA A 202 0.71 7.19 -8.03
C ALA A 202 1.35 7.67 -6.72
N GLN A 203 2.64 7.37 -6.55
CA GLN A 203 3.45 7.82 -5.41
C GLN A 203 3.57 9.34 -5.35
N TYR A 204 3.62 9.97 -6.51
CA TYR A 204 4.03 11.34 -6.69
C TYR A 204 3.05 12.07 -7.58
N ILE A 205 2.60 13.23 -7.11
CA ILE A 205 1.90 14.20 -7.92
C ILE A 205 2.96 15.20 -8.38
N GLU A 206 3.32 15.16 -9.66
CA GLU A 206 4.31 16.10 -10.27
C GLU A 206 3.91 17.58 -10.14
N THR A 207 2.69 17.83 -9.76
CA THR A 207 2.20 19.17 -9.46
C THR A 207 2.42 19.43 -7.96
N PRO A 208 3.04 20.56 -7.57
CA PRO A 208 3.08 20.97 -6.17
C PRO A 208 1.66 20.88 -5.60
N VAL A 209 1.54 20.37 -4.35
CA VAL A 209 0.25 20.44 -3.65
C VAL A 209 -0.20 21.89 -3.83
N PRO A 210 -1.29 22.17 -4.56
CA PRO A 210 -1.73 23.53 -4.70
C PRO A 210 -1.95 24.04 -3.29
N GLU A 211 -1.47 25.25 -3.01
CA GLU A 211 -2.00 25.99 -1.85
C GLU A 211 -3.51 25.76 -1.83
N PRO A 212 -4.14 25.52 -0.66
CA PRO A 212 -5.56 25.25 -0.57
C PRO A 212 -6.22 26.23 -1.53
N ALA A 213 -6.79 25.71 -2.62
CA ALA A 213 -7.30 26.54 -3.70
C ALA A 213 -8.15 27.58 -2.99
N ALA A 214 -7.83 28.86 -3.15
CA ALA A 214 -8.56 29.97 -2.55
C ALA A 214 -10.06 29.92 -2.95
N ASP A 215 -10.42 28.97 -3.76
CA ASP A 215 -11.73 28.69 -4.30
C ASP A 215 -12.18 27.28 -3.88
N GLY A 216 -12.87 27.18 -2.73
CA GLY A 216 -13.46 25.92 -2.22
C GLY A 216 -14.46 25.24 -3.16
N ARG A 217 -14.72 25.84 -4.35
CA ARG A 217 -15.68 25.36 -5.35
C ARG A 217 -15.27 24.01 -5.96
N ILE A 218 -13.97 23.78 -6.22
CA ILE A 218 -13.49 22.48 -6.74
C ILE A 218 -13.70 21.40 -5.67
N ALA A 219 -13.35 21.67 -4.41
CA ALA A 219 -13.58 20.75 -3.31
C ALA A 219 -15.07 20.42 -3.11
N ALA A 220 -15.94 21.43 -3.21
CA ALA A 220 -17.38 21.25 -3.14
C ALA A 220 -17.93 20.38 -4.30
N GLY A 221 -17.46 20.62 -5.53
CA GLY A 221 -17.83 19.80 -6.68
C GLY A 221 -17.33 18.35 -6.58
N MET A 222 -16.15 18.13 -6.01
CA MET A 222 -15.64 16.78 -5.74
C MET A 222 -16.46 16.08 -4.65
N ALA A 223 -16.81 16.77 -3.55
CA ALA A 223 -17.66 16.23 -2.50
C ALA A 223 -19.04 15.82 -3.05
N TRP A 224 -19.66 16.69 -3.83
CA TRP A 224 -20.92 16.37 -4.50
C TRP A 224 -20.79 15.12 -5.39
N ALA A 225 -19.74 15.01 -6.18
CA ALA A 225 -19.53 13.85 -7.05
C ALA A 225 -19.39 12.54 -6.25
N LEU A 226 -18.73 12.58 -5.10
CA LEU A 226 -18.58 11.41 -4.22
C LEU A 226 -19.93 10.93 -3.64
N GLU A 227 -20.87 11.86 -3.40
CA GLU A 227 -22.20 11.53 -2.93
C GLU A 227 -23.13 10.98 -4.04
N HIS A 228 -22.74 11.15 -5.32
CA HIS A 228 -23.55 10.81 -6.48
C HIS A 228 -22.85 9.84 -7.45
N LEU A 229 -21.88 9.04 -6.97
CA LEU A 229 -21.09 8.14 -7.82
C LEU A 229 -21.94 7.13 -8.60
N ASP A 230 -23.08 6.74 -8.06
CA ASP A 230 -24.03 5.78 -8.64
C ASP A 230 -24.84 6.33 -9.81
N THR A 231 -24.79 7.64 -10.05
CA THR A 231 -25.52 8.31 -11.12
C THR A 231 -24.61 8.70 -12.30
N PRO A 232 -25.16 8.88 -13.52
CA PRO A 232 -24.39 9.47 -14.61
C PRO A 232 -23.93 10.89 -14.25
N ILE A 233 -22.64 11.15 -14.28
CA ILE A 233 -22.03 12.46 -14.03
C ILE A 233 -21.25 12.86 -15.27
N THR A 234 -21.60 14.01 -15.84
CA THR A 234 -20.90 14.60 -16.98
C THR A 234 -19.90 15.67 -16.54
N LEU A 235 -19.01 16.06 -17.46
CA LEU A 235 -18.11 17.19 -17.23
C LEU A 235 -18.86 18.51 -17.00
N ASP A 236 -20.02 18.66 -17.64
CA ASP A 236 -20.81 19.87 -17.53
C ASP A 236 -21.53 19.91 -16.18
N ASP A 237 -21.96 18.77 -15.64
CA ASP A 237 -22.51 18.68 -14.28
C ASP A 237 -21.47 19.09 -13.23
N LEU A 238 -20.25 18.54 -13.33
CA LEU A 238 -19.16 18.91 -12.44
C LEU A 238 -18.78 20.39 -12.53
N ALA A 239 -18.73 20.95 -13.75
CA ALA A 239 -18.44 22.35 -13.95
C ALA A 239 -19.56 23.25 -13.36
N ALA A 240 -20.82 22.85 -13.52
CA ALA A 240 -21.97 23.54 -12.96
C ALA A 240 -21.95 23.52 -11.43
N GLN A 241 -21.64 22.37 -10.80
CA GLN A 241 -21.50 22.26 -9.34
C GLN A 241 -20.39 23.17 -8.79
N CYS A 242 -19.35 23.40 -9.58
CA CYS A 242 -18.28 24.32 -9.22
C CYS A 242 -18.59 25.80 -9.59
N ALA A 243 -19.77 26.10 -10.15
CA ALA A 243 -20.11 27.41 -10.70
C ALA A 243 -19.06 27.96 -11.67
N MET A 244 -18.56 27.11 -12.58
CA MET A 244 -17.50 27.42 -13.53
C MET A 244 -17.88 27.07 -14.96
N SER A 245 -17.26 27.78 -15.93
CA SER A 245 -17.28 27.30 -17.32
C SER A 245 -16.46 26.02 -17.43
N ARG A 246 -16.83 25.12 -18.35
CA ARG A 246 -16.12 23.85 -18.60
C ARG A 246 -14.59 24.04 -18.76
N ARG A 247 -14.16 25.08 -19.51
CA ARG A 247 -12.74 25.39 -19.71
C ARG A 247 -12.04 25.79 -18.41
N SER A 248 -12.66 26.64 -17.61
CA SER A 248 -12.11 27.07 -16.30
C SER A 248 -12.06 25.90 -15.34
N PHE A 249 -13.11 25.09 -15.29
CA PHE A 249 -13.20 23.89 -14.46
C PHE A 249 -12.07 22.91 -14.79
N LEU A 250 -11.90 22.50 -16.05
CA LEU A 250 -10.85 21.56 -16.45
C LEU A 250 -9.45 22.04 -16.02
N ARG A 251 -9.15 23.32 -16.25
CA ARG A 251 -7.85 23.89 -15.87
C ARG A 251 -7.65 23.90 -14.36
N GLN A 252 -8.67 24.33 -13.61
CA GLN A 252 -8.56 24.44 -12.15
C GLN A 252 -8.59 23.06 -11.48
N PHE A 253 -9.39 22.13 -11.99
CA PHE A 253 -9.43 20.75 -11.51
C PHE A 253 -8.07 20.06 -11.71
N ALA A 254 -7.48 20.17 -12.92
CA ALA A 254 -6.15 19.61 -13.18
C ALA A 254 -5.08 20.24 -12.28
N LYS A 255 -5.16 21.55 -12.04
CA LYS A 255 -4.26 22.24 -11.11
C LYS A 255 -4.43 21.77 -9.67
N ALA A 256 -5.67 21.50 -9.24
CA ALA A 256 -6.00 21.09 -7.87
C ALA A 256 -5.71 19.61 -7.60
N THR A 257 -5.84 18.74 -8.61
CA THR A 257 -5.82 17.27 -8.41
C THR A 257 -4.69 16.55 -9.15
N GLY A 258 -4.01 17.23 -10.07
CA GLY A 258 -3.03 16.59 -10.97
C GLY A 258 -3.65 15.64 -11.99
N SER A 259 -4.98 15.53 -12.06
CA SER A 259 -5.71 14.56 -12.88
C SER A 259 -6.80 15.25 -13.73
N THR A 260 -7.37 14.51 -14.68
CA THR A 260 -8.58 14.96 -15.37
C THR A 260 -9.82 14.57 -14.57
N PRO A 261 -10.93 15.37 -14.62
CA PRO A 261 -12.13 15.07 -13.83
C PRO A 261 -12.72 13.69 -14.11
N ILE A 262 -12.75 13.25 -15.36
CA ILE A 262 -13.29 11.94 -15.73
C ILE A 262 -12.39 10.80 -15.24
N LYS A 263 -11.07 10.94 -15.34
CA LYS A 263 -10.13 9.96 -14.81
C LYS A 263 -10.29 9.83 -13.29
N TRP A 264 -10.34 10.95 -12.58
CA TRP A 264 -10.58 11.00 -11.15
C TRP A 264 -11.92 10.34 -10.76
N LEU A 265 -13.02 10.64 -11.49
CA LEU A 265 -14.34 10.07 -11.22
C LEU A 265 -14.34 8.54 -11.39
N ILE A 266 -13.68 8.03 -12.44
CA ILE A 266 -13.53 6.60 -12.67
C ILE A 266 -12.75 5.95 -11.50
N GLU A 267 -11.68 6.59 -11.05
CA GLU A 267 -10.88 6.12 -9.91
C GLU A 267 -11.74 6.04 -8.64
N GLN A 268 -12.57 7.06 -8.35
CA GLN A 268 -13.46 7.04 -7.18
C GLN A 268 -14.52 5.93 -7.29
N ARG A 269 -15.08 5.69 -8.47
CA ARG A 269 -16.04 4.59 -8.71
C ARG A 269 -15.41 3.21 -8.50
N VAL A 270 -14.17 3.01 -8.94
CA VAL A 270 -13.45 1.75 -8.67
C VAL A 270 -13.23 1.59 -7.16
N LEU A 271 -12.79 2.64 -6.46
CA LEU A 271 -12.62 2.59 -5.01
C LEU A 271 -13.93 2.28 -4.28
N ALA A 272 -15.03 2.91 -4.68
CA ALA A 272 -16.35 2.65 -4.10
C ALA A 272 -16.86 1.21 -4.33
N SER A 273 -16.33 0.51 -5.36
CA SER A 273 -16.68 -0.89 -5.62
C SER A 273 -16.04 -1.88 -4.64
N LEU A 274 -14.92 -1.52 -4.00
CA LEU A 274 -14.15 -2.45 -3.16
C LEU A 274 -14.97 -2.97 -1.97
N PRO A 275 -15.61 -2.12 -1.13
CA PRO A 275 -16.42 -2.62 -0.02
C PRO A 275 -17.59 -3.50 -0.49
N LEU A 276 -18.15 -3.23 -1.68
CA LEU A 276 -19.22 -4.04 -2.25
C LEU A 276 -18.74 -5.40 -2.72
N LEU A 277 -17.53 -5.48 -3.27
CA LEU A 277 -16.90 -6.75 -3.64
C LEU A 277 -16.51 -7.57 -2.41
N GLU A 278 -16.11 -6.94 -1.33
CA GLU A 278 -15.62 -7.56 -0.10
C GLU A 278 -16.75 -8.12 0.79
N SER A 279 -17.88 -7.39 0.90
CA SER A 279 -18.88 -7.65 1.92
C SER A 279 -20.27 -7.98 1.38
N SER A 280 -20.49 -8.00 0.05
CA SER A 280 -21.82 -8.25 -0.52
C SER A 280 -21.85 -9.50 -1.42
N LEU A 281 -23.06 -10.09 -1.54
CA LEU A 281 -23.36 -11.17 -2.50
C LEU A 281 -23.73 -10.65 -3.90
N LEU A 282 -23.62 -9.35 -4.15
CA LEU A 282 -23.90 -8.75 -5.46
C LEU A 282 -22.98 -9.33 -6.53
N SER A 283 -23.50 -9.60 -7.72
CA SER A 283 -22.65 -9.99 -8.86
C SER A 283 -21.71 -8.83 -9.25
N VAL A 284 -20.64 -9.13 -9.98
CA VAL A 284 -19.71 -8.09 -10.47
C VAL A 284 -20.45 -7.06 -11.34
N GLU A 285 -21.46 -7.50 -12.09
CA GLU A 285 -22.32 -6.66 -12.91
C GLU A 285 -23.17 -5.72 -12.05
N GLN A 286 -23.74 -6.25 -10.97
CA GLN A 286 -24.52 -5.45 -10.02
C GLN A 286 -23.64 -4.45 -9.28
N VAL A 287 -22.42 -4.83 -8.87
CA VAL A 287 -21.45 -3.91 -8.28
C VAL A 287 -21.09 -2.80 -9.26
N SER A 288 -20.79 -3.16 -10.53
CA SER A 288 -20.51 -2.20 -11.60
C SER A 288 -21.60 -1.13 -11.74
N ALA A 289 -22.86 -1.57 -11.81
CA ALA A 289 -24.01 -0.65 -11.91
C ALA A 289 -24.15 0.21 -10.64
N ARG A 290 -23.97 -0.39 -9.46
CA ARG A 290 -24.13 0.31 -8.17
C ARG A 290 -23.11 1.44 -7.96
N VAL A 291 -21.97 1.35 -8.60
CA VAL A 291 -20.94 2.41 -8.54
C VAL A 291 -20.92 3.30 -9.80
N GLY A 292 -21.98 3.25 -10.61
CA GLY A 292 -22.23 4.18 -11.71
C GLY A 292 -21.49 3.89 -13.01
N PHE A 293 -21.00 2.66 -13.25
CA PHE A 293 -20.53 2.26 -14.58
C PHE A 293 -21.70 1.80 -15.44
N GLU A 294 -21.81 2.37 -16.64
CA GLU A 294 -22.84 1.96 -17.63
C GLU A 294 -22.57 0.55 -18.20
N SER A 295 -21.30 0.13 -18.21
CA SER A 295 -20.89 -1.16 -18.77
C SER A 295 -19.99 -1.93 -17.81
N PRO A 296 -20.34 -3.19 -17.47
CA PRO A 296 -19.45 -4.07 -16.71
C PRO A 296 -18.11 -4.33 -17.39
N VAL A 297 -18.04 -4.24 -18.72
CA VAL A 297 -16.77 -4.37 -19.47
C VAL A 297 -15.85 -3.21 -19.17
N THR A 298 -16.39 -1.97 -19.20
CA THR A 298 -15.65 -0.75 -18.85
C THR A 298 -15.20 -0.77 -17.40
N PHE A 299 -16.07 -1.23 -16.50
CA PHE A 299 -15.72 -1.42 -15.09
C PHE A 299 -14.52 -2.37 -14.94
N ARG A 300 -14.61 -3.60 -15.51
CA ARG A 300 -13.51 -4.57 -15.42
C ARG A 300 -12.21 -4.03 -15.98
N TYR A 301 -12.25 -3.32 -17.10
CA TYR A 301 -11.07 -2.69 -17.70
C TYR A 301 -10.40 -1.71 -16.75
N HIS A 302 -11.16 -0.78 -16.17
CA HIS A 302 -10.62 0.22 -15.26
C HIS A 302 -10.23 -0.39 -13.91
N PHE A 303 -10.97 -1.38 -13.43
CA PHE A 303 -10.65 -2.10 -12.21
C PHE A 303 -9.30 -2.81 -12.34
N VAL A 304 -9.10 -3.61 -13.40
CA VAL A 304 -7.82 -4.29 -13.64
C VAL A 304 -6.68 -3.29 -13.78
N ARG A 305 -6.90 -2.18 -14.48
CA ARG A 305 -5.88 -1.15 -14.66
C ARG A 305 -5.48 -0.46 -13.35
N GLN A 306 -6.38 -0.33 -12.39
CA GLN A 306 -6.16 0.35 -11.11
C GLN A 306 -5.75 -0.61 -10.00
N MET A 307 -6.31 -1.82 -9.99
CA MET A 307 -6.14 -2.80 -8.92
C MET A 307 -5.16 -3.94 -9.28
N HIS A 308 -4.71 -4.01 -10.53
CA HIS A 308 -3.82 -5.05 -11.08
C HIS A 308 -4.33 -6.50 -10.92
N THR A 309 -5.63 -6.66 -10.66
CA THR A 309 -6.33 -7.94 -10.54
C THR A 309 -7.76 -7.79 -11.06
N THR A 310 -8.45 -8.90 -11.37
CA THR A 310 -9.86 -8.81 -11.78
C THR A 310 -10.78 -8.63 -10.58
N PRO A 311 -11.99 -8.03 -10.75
CA PRO A 311 -12.96 -7.94 -9.67
C PRO A 311 -13.33 -9.28 -9.02
N SER A 312 -13.32 -10.36 -9.81
CA SER A 312 -13.63 -11.72 -9.32
C SER A 312 -12.49 -12.30 -8.50
N GLU A 313 -11.24 -12.15 -8.95
CA GLU A 313 -10.05 -12.53 -8.18
C GLU A 313 -9.93 -11.70 -6.90
N TYR A 314 -10.14 -10.39 -7.00
CA TYR A 314 -10.18 -9.52 -5.83
C TYR A 314 -11.18 -10.03 -4.80
N ARG A 315 -12.42 -10.33 -5.21
CA ARG A 315 -13.45 -10.91 -4.32
C ARG A 315 -13.01 -12.23 -3.71
N SER A 316 -12.36 -13.12 -4.48
CA SER A 316 -11.97 -14.45 -3.98
C SER A 316 -10.94 -14.36 -2.85
N CYS A 317 -10.12 -13.31 -2.80
CA CYS A 317 -9.20 -13.06 -1.69
C CYS A 317 -9.95 -12.78 -0.37
N PHE A 318 -11.23 -12.40 -0.43
CA PHE A 318 -12.05 -12.06 0.75
C PHE A 318 -13.18 -13.07 1.01
N ALA A 319 -13.44 -14.01 0.08
CA ALA A 319 -14.53 -15.00 0.18
C ALA A 319 -14.34 -16.03 1.31
N GLY A 320 -13.13 -16.13 1.91
CA GLY A 320 -12.86 -16.98 3.07
C GLY A 320 -13.38 -16.45 4.40
N ALA A 321 -13.88 -15.21 4.47
CA ALA A 321 -14.34 -14.56 5.71
C ALA A 321 -15.88 -14.58 5.89
N VAL A 322 -16.62 -15.12 4.92
CA VAL A 322 -18.09 -15.26 5.00
C VAL A 322 -18.43 -16.74 4.99
N ALA A 323 -18.17 -17.43 6.11
CA ALA A 323 -18.84 -18.68 6.41
C ALA A 323 -20.12 -18.37 7.24
N PRO A 324 -21.24 -19.11 7.03
CA PRO A 324 -22.54 -18.82 7.58
C PRO A 324 -22.61 -18.90 9.09
#